data_eb5630d6327763477904995a379cd4fd
#
_entry.id   eb5630d6327763477904995a379cd4fd
#
_cell.length_a   1.000
_cell.length_b   1.000
_cell.length_c   1.000
_cell.angle_alpha   90.00
_cell.angle_beta   90.00
_cell.angle_gamma   90.00
#
_symmetry.space_group_name_H-M   'P 1'
#
loop_
_entity.id
_entity.type
_entity.pdbx_description
1 polymer ?
#
loop_
_entity_poly.entity_id
_entity_poly.type
_entity_poly.pdbx_seq_one_letter_code
_entity_poly.pdbx_strand_id
1 'polypeptide(L)'
;RILMQLSQKNIEEKKEKNTRSDYKGVWRMSNSEQHKELMRELLEFVDSKDWDQYHNLKDLSVSISIEAAELLENFQWKSDVENVDKEELQQELADIMIYCFLMCNKLSVDPIEIMKSKLEKNKLRKFKV
;
A
#
# COMPACT_ATOMS: atom_id res chain seq x y z
N ARG A 1 -11.27 -6.25 1.64
CA ARG A 1 -11.69 -7.27 0.62
C ARG A 1 -12.42 -6.69 -0.58
N ILE A 2 -13.31 -5.74 -0.40
CA ILE A 2 -13.99 -5.07 -1.52
C ILE A 2 -13.01 -4.24 -2.35
N LEU A 3 -12.04 -3.56 -1.73
CA LEU A 3 -10.93 -2.89 -2.41
C LEU A 3 -10.05 -3.88 -3.19
N MET A 4 -9.79 -5.07 -2.64
CA MET A 4 -9.00 -6.11 -3.29
C MET A 4 -9.64 -6.65 -4.56
N GLN A 5 -10.93 -7.00 -4.52
CA GLN A 5 -11.63 -7.57 -5.68
C GLN A 5 -11.72 -6.61 -6.86
N LEU A 6 -11.84 -5.31 -6.60
CA LEU A 6 -11.89 -4.27 -7.62
C LEU A 6 -10.50 -3.84 -8.10
N SER A 7 -9.51 -3.88 -7.21
CA SER A 7 -8.10 -3.67 -7.54
C SER A 7 -7.57 -4.75 -8.48
N GLN A 8 -7.91 -6.02 -8.28
CA GLN A 8 -7.51 -7.11 -9.17
C GLN A 8 -8.03 -6.92 -10.60
N LYS A 9 -9.28 -6.54 -10.75
CA LYS A 9 -9.88 -6.29 -12.06
C LYS A 9 -9.21 -5.13 -12.81
N ASN A 10 -8.89 -4.05 -12.10
CA ASN A 10 -8.22 -2.89 -12.67
C ASN A 10 -6.73 -3.12 -12.96
N ILE A 11 -6.08 -4.02 -12.21
CA ILE A 11 -4.69 -4.42 -12.44
C ILE A 11 -4.59 -5.30 -13.67
N GLU A 12 -5.53 -6.19 -13.89
CA GLU A 12 -5.58 -7.04 -15.10
C GLU A 12 -5.83 -6.21 -16.36
N GLU A 13 -6.76 -5.26 -16.33
CA GLU A 13 -7.03 -4.34 -17.45
C GLU A 13 -5.85 -3.40 -17.75
N LYS A 14 -5.06 -3.03 -16.74
CA LYS A 14 -3.82 -2.24 -16.93
C LYS A 14 -2.64 -3.08 -17.37
N LYS A 15 -2.55 -4.35 -16.98
CA LYS A 15 -1.51 -5.28 -17.44
C LYS A 15 -1.55 -5.50 -18.95
N GLU A 16 -2.75 -5.55 -19.56
CA GLU A 16 -2.90 -5.67 -21.01
C GLU A 16 -2.45 -4.41 -21.78
N LYS A 17 -2.49 -3.24 -21.15
CA LYS A 17 -2.11 -1.97 -21.78
C LYS A 17 -0.64 -1.58 -21.57
N ASN A 18 0.09 -2.24 -20.68
CA ASN A 18 1.43 -1.83 -20.27
C ASN A 18 2.50 -2.93 -20.49
N THR A 19 2.41 -3.59 -21.64
CA THR A 19 3.51 -4.44 -22.09
C THR A 19 4.67 -3.57 -22.57
N ARG A 20 5.75 -3.54 -21.76
CA ARG A 20 7.11 -3.30 -22.29
C ARG A 20 7.70 -1.90 -22.41
N SER A 21 7.32 -0.90 -21.67
CA SER A 21 8.38 0.11 -21.58
C SER A 21 8.29 0.87 -20.30
N ASP A 22 9.15 1.25 -19.63
CA ASP A 22 9.25 2.33 -18.67
C ASP A 22 9.35 2.02 -17.18
N TYR A 23 9.86 0.86 -16.80
CA TYR A 23 10.51 0.81 -15.49
C TYR A 23 11.63 1.87 -15.39
N LYS A 24 12.29 2.20 -16.51
CA LYS A 24 13.30 3.27 -16.56
C LYS A 24 12.72 4.69 -16.54
N GLY A 25 11.49 4.91 -17.02
CA GLY A 25 10.81 6.21 -16.99
C GLY A 25 10.22 6.54 -15.62
N VAL A 26 9.64 5.55 -14.94
CA VAL A 26 9.03 5.70 -13.60
C VAL A 26 10.08 6.11 -12.55
N TRP A 27 11.31 5.62 -12.65
CA TRP A 27 12.41 5.99 -11.74
C TRP A 27 12.96 7.41 -11.94
N ARG A 28 12.59 8.09 -13.03
CA ARG A 28 13.03 9.46 -13.33
C ARG A 28 12.13 10.55 -12.78
N MET A 29 10.88 10.23 -12.43
CA MET A 29 10.03 11.18 -11.72
C MET A 29 10.56 11.37 -10.29
N SER A 30 10.50 12.59 -9.78
CA SER A 30 10.84 12.81 -8.38
C SER A 30 9.93 11.95 -7.49
N ASN A 31 10.49 11.34 -6.45
CA ASN A 31 9.72 10.50 -5.53
C ASN A 31 8.52 11.24 -4.91
N SER A 32 8.64 12.55 -4.73
CA SER A 32 7.56 13.39 -4.21
C SER A 32 6.38 13.53 -5.17
N GLU A 33 6.63 13.55 -6.47
CA GLU A 33 5.58 13.65 -7.50
C GLU A 33 4.84 12.31 -7.65
N GLN A 34 5.55 11.20 -7.64
CA GLN A 34 4.96 9.86 -7.76
C GLN A 34 3.97 9.56 -6.62
N HIS A 35 4.32 9.84 -5.38
CA HIS A 35 3.42 9.55 -4.27
C HIS A 35 2.23 10.51 -4.19
N LYS A 36 2.39 11.76 -4.61
CA LYS A 36 1.28 12.71 -4.73
C LYS A 36 0.30 12.30 -5.82
N GLU A 37 0.82 11.87 -6.97
CA GLU A 37 0.01 11.33 -8.06
C GLU A 37 -0.77 10.08 -7.61
N LEU A 38 -0.10 9.16 -6.94
CA LEU A 38 -0.73 7.97 -6.40
C LEU A 38 -1.81 8.31 -5.37
N MET A 39 -1.55 9.24 -4.46
CA MET A 39 -2.56 9.68 -3.49
C MET A 39 -3.78 10.27 -4.19
N ARG A 40 -3.57 11.09 -5.22
CA ARG A 40 -4.67 11.66 -6.02
C ARG A 40 -5.51 10.55 -6.68
N GLU A 41 -4.87 9.57 -7.31
CA GLU A 41 -5.55 8.43 -7.93
C GLU A 41 -6.34 7.60 -6.90
N LEU A 42 -5.77 7.37 -5.71
CA LEU A 42 -6.43 6.65 -4.62
C LEU A 42 -7.68 7.38 -4.13
N LEU A 43 -7.58 8.69 -3.92
CA LEU A 43 -8.70 9.51 -3.47
C LEU A 43 -9.81 9.60 -4.52
N GLU A 44 -9.46 9.73 -5.79
CA GLU A 44 -10.43 9.68 -6.90
C GLU A 44 -11.14 8.32 -6.96
N PHE A 45 -10.40 7.24 -6.76
CA PHE A 45 -10.97 5.90 -6.73
C PHE A 45 -11.94 5.69 -5.56
N VAL A 46 -11.55 6.07 -4.36
CA VAL A 46 -12.39 5.99 -3.15
C VAL A 46 -13.66 6.82 -3.31
N ASP A 47 -13.52 8.03 -3.86
CA ASP A 47 -14.63 8.94 -4.11
C ASP A 47 -15.59 8.37 -5.15
N SER A 48 -15.06 7.79 -6.23
CA SER A 48 -15.86 7.16 -7.28
C SER A 48 -16.73 5.99 -6.78
N LYS A 49 -16.36 5.37 -5.67
CA LYS A 49 -17.05 4.25 -5.03
C LYS A 49 -17.89 4.68 -3.82
N ASP A 50 -17.87 5.95 -3.48
CA ASP A 50 -18.55 6.50 -2.30
C ASP A 50 -18.14 5.81 -0.98
N TRP A 51 -16.86 5.43 -0.90
CA TRP A 51 -16.32 4.69 0.25
C TRP A 51 -15.76 5.59 1.35
N ASP A 52 -15.56 6.88 1.09
CA ASP A 52 -15.00 7.82 2.06
C ASP A 52 -15.83 7.87 3.35
N GLN A 53 -17.15 7.72 3.24
CA GLN A 53 -18.07 7.67 4.38
C GLN A 53 -17.78 6.51 5.36
N TYR A 54 -17.12 5.44 4.90
CA TYR A 54 -16.75 4.27 5.72
C TYR A 54 -15.31 4.32 6.20
N HIS A 55 -14.50 5.27 5.71
CA HIS A 55 -13.09 5.41 6.02
C HIS A 55 -12.87 6.39 7.18
N ASN A 56 -12.93 5.90 8.39
CA ASN A 56 -12.47 6.62 9.58
C ASN A 56 -11.17 5.97 10.10
N LEU A 57 -10.51 6.63 11.04
CA LEU A 57 -9.21 6.16 11.57
C LEU A 57 -9.29 4.77 12.19
N LYS A 58 -10.37 4.46 12.89
CA LYS A 58 -10.57 3.13 13.47
C LYS A 58 -10.75 2.06 12.40
N ASP A 59 -11.63 2.28 11.45
CA ASP A 59 -11.93 1.27 10.42
C ASP A 59 -10.77 1.09 9.45
N LEU A 60 -10.02 2.14 9.15
CA LEU A 60 -8.75 2.02 8.41
C LEU A 60 -7.70 1.23 9.20
N SER A 61 -7.61 1.42 10.51
CA SER A 61 -6.71 0.63 11.36
C SER A 61 -7.10 -0.86 11.37
N VAL A 62 -8.39 -1.16 11.43
CA VAL A 62 -8.91 -2.54 11.30
C VAL A 62 -8.54 -3.12 9.95
N SER A 63 -8.73 -2.38 8.86
CA SER A 63 -8.38 -2.83 7.51
C SER A 63 -6.89 -3.13 7.36
N ILE A 64 -6.02 -2.27 7.88
CA ILE A 64 -4.57 -2.50 7.90
C ILE A 64 -4.24 -3.80 8.65
N SER A 65 -4.86 -4.05 9.80
CA SER A 65 -4.63 -5.24 10.59
C SER A 65 -5.11 -6.52 9.89
N ILE A 66 -6.25 -6.47 9.22
CA ILE A 66 -6.78 -7.59 8.44
C ILE A 66 -5.86 -7.92 7.27
N GLU A 67 -5.43 -6.93 6.49
CA GLU A 67 -4.53 -7.14 5.36
C GLU A 67 -3.15 -7.65 5.82
N ALA A 68 -2.65 -7.19 6.96
CA ALA A 68 -1.43 -7.72 7.55
C ALA A 68 -1.57 -9.19 7.95
N ALA A 69 -2.72 -9.59 8.48
CA ALA A 69 -3.02 -10.99 8.77
C ALA A 69 -3.12 -11.83 7.49
N GLU A 70 -3.71 -11.31 6.43
CA GLU A 70 -3.76 -11.99 5.12
C GLU A 70 -2.35 -12.16 4.52
N LEU A 71 -1.46 -11.18 4.70
CA LEU A 71 -0.05 -11.33 4.34
C LEU A 71 0.59 -12.50 5.09
N LEU A 72 0.33 -12.63 6.38
CA LEU A 72 0.86 -13.70 7.22
C LEU A 72 0.31 -15.09 6.82
N GLU A 73 -0.93 -15.18 6.36
CA GLU A 73 -1.56 -16.42 5.92
C GLU A 73 -0.77 -17.14 4.82
N ASN A 74 -0.03 -16.40 3.98
CA ASN A 74 0.83 -16.98 2.94
C ASN A 74 1.92 -17.89 3.51
N PHE A 75 2.29 -17.71 4.77
CA PHE A 75 3.31 -18.47 5.47
C PHE A 75 2.72 -19.54 6.41
N GLN A 76 1.41 -19.56 6.58
CA GLN A 76 0.74 -20.50 7.47
C GLN A 76 1.00 -21.93 7.00
N TRP A 77 1.39 -22.80 7.95
CA TRP A 77 1.70 -24.22 7.72
C TRP A 77 2.93 -24.48 6.83
N LYS A 78 3.69 -23.44 6.50
CA LYS A 78 4.92 -23.56 5.70
C LYS A 78 6.14 -23.49 6.61
N SER A 79 7.01 -24.50 6.51
CA SER A 79 8.33 -24.50 7.14
C SER A 79 9.38 -23.80 6.26
N ASP A 80 9.09 -23.66 4.96
CA ASP A 80 9.97 -23.04 3.98
C ASP A 80 9.39 -21.68 3.55
N VAL A 81 10.08 -20.61 3.92
CA VAL A 81 9.70 -19.23 3.63
C VAL A 81 10.08 -18.80 2.19
N GLU A 82 10.85 -19.60 1.49
CA GLU A 82 11.31 -19.28 0.13
C GLU A 82 10.29 -19.68 -0.94
N ASN A 83 9.45 -20.69 -0.66
CA ASN A 83 8.43 -21.21 -1.57
C ASN A 83 7.05 -20.58 -1.37
N VAL A 84 6.99 -19.27 -1.31
CA VAL A 84 5.74 -18.50 -1.26
C VAL A 84 5.42 -17.88 -2.60
N ASP A 85 4.13 -17.65 -2.87
CA ASP A 85 3.70 -16.91 -4.05
C ASP A 85 4.05 -15.42 -3.89
N LYS A 86 5.10 -15.00 -4.57
CA LYS A 86 5.60 -13.62 -4.51
C LYS A 86 4.62 -12.61 -5.09
N GLU A 87 3.82 -12.97 -6.08
CA GLU A 87 2.80 -12.09 -6.64
C GLU A 87 1.70 -11.82 -5.61
N GLU A 88 1.26 -12.86 -4.93
CA GLU A 88 0.24 -12.73 -3.88
C GLU A 88 0.77 -11.91 -2.70
N LEU A 89 2.02 -12.13 -2.26
CA LEU A 89 2.66 -11.30 -1.25
C LEU A 89 2.70 -9.82 -1.64
N GLN A 90 3.03 -9.53 -2.91
CA GLN A 90 3.05 -8.15 -3.41
C GLN A 90 1.68 -7.50 -3.39
N GLN A 91 0.62 -8.25 -3.71
CA GLN A 91 -0.74 -7.75 -3.68
C GLN A 91 -1.19 -7.42 -2.25
N GLU A 92 -0.95 -8.32 -1.31
CA GLU A 92 -1.27 -8.08 0.10
C GLU A 92 -0.48 -6.90 0.68
N LEU A 93 0.81 -6.83 0.35
CA LEU A 93 1.65 -5.70 0.76
C LEU A 93 1.16 -4.38 0.17
N ALA A 94 0.74 -4.38 -1.08
CA ALA A 94 0.17 -3.20 -1.74
C ALA A 94 -1.10 -2.73 -1.05
N ASP A 95 -2.00 -3.65 -0.69
CA ASP A 95 -3.24 -3.31 0.03
C ASP A 95 -2.96 -2.70 1.41
N ILE A 96 -1.99 -3.21 2.14
CA ILE A 96 -1.54 -2.63 3.42
C ILE A 96 -1.07 -1.18 3.21
N MET A 97 -0.23 -0.95 2.21
CA MET A 97 0.29 0.38 1.91
C MET A 97 -0.80 1.35 1.44
N ILE A 98 -1.76 0.88 0.66
CA ILE A 98 -2.92 1.68 0.23
C ILE A 98 -3.73 2.16 1.43
N TYR A 99 -4.08 1.28 2.35
CA TYR A 99 -4.80 1.66 3.58
C TYR A 99 -3.97 2.60 4.46
N CYS A 100 -2.65 2.41 4.53
CA CYS A 100 -1.76 3.33 5.24
C CYS A 100 -1.77 4.72 4.60
N PHE A 101 -1.76 4.83 3.29
CA PHE A 101 -1.86 6.11 2.57
C PHE A 101 -3.20 6.79 2.82
N LEU A 102 -4.30 6.05 2.76
CA LEU A 102 -5.62 6.58 3.07
C LEU A 102 -5.72 7.08 4.52
N MET A 103 -5.09 6.39 5.45
CA MET A 103 -5.01 6.82 6.84
C MET A 103 -4.19 8.11 6.99
N CYS A 104 -3.07 8.22 6.28
CA CYS A 104 -2.28 9.46 6.21
C CYS A 104 -3.12 10.64 5.71
N ASN A 105 -3.93 10.41 4.68
CA ASN A 105 -4.84 11.44 4.18
C ASN A 105 -5.86 11.89 5.24
N LYS A 106 -6.45 10.95 5.97
CA LYS A 106 -7.38 11.27 7.07
C LYS A 106 -6.71 12.05 8.21
N LEU A 107 -5.44 11.80 8.47
CA LEU A 107 -4.63 12.53 9.46
C LEU A 107 -4.07 13.85 8.91
N SER A 108 -4.27 14.15 7.64
CA SER A 108 -3.68 15.30 6.94
C SER A 108 -2.14 15.35 7.05
N VAL A 109 -1.50 14.19 6.92
CA VAL A 109 -0.04 14.06 6.96
C VAL A 109 0.48 13.47 5.66
N ASP A 110 1.70 13.84 5.28
CA ASP A 110 2.40 13.27 4.15
C ASP A 110 3.07 11.94 4.55
N PRO A 111 2.76 10.82 3.88
CA PRO A 111 3.33 9.52 4.23
C PRO A 111 4.86 9.48 4.16
N ILE A 112 5.46 10.19 3.20
CA ILE A 112 6.92 10.23 3.06
C ILE A 112 7.55 10.99 4.22
N GLU A 113 6.98 12.13 4.60
CA GLU A 113 7.50 12.94 5.69
C GLU A 113 7.41 12.26 7.05
N ILE A 114 6.31 11.59 7.34
CA ILE A 114 6.20 10.85 8.61
C ILE A 114 7.16 9.67 8.69
N MET A 115 7.42 8.99 7.56
CA MET A 115 8.40 7.91 7.48
C MET A 115 9.82 8.46 7.67
N LYS A 116 10.18 9.54 7.01
CA LYS A 116 11.50 10.20 7.19
C LYS A 116 11.71 10.65 8.63
N SER A 117 10.71 11.29 9.22
CA SER A 117 10.77 11.73 10.62
C SER A 117 10.97 10.55 11.57
N LYS A 118 10.24 9.47 11.36
CA LYS A 118 10.37 8.27 12.19
C LYS A 118 11.72 7.58 12.00
N LEU A 119 12.23 7.54 10.77
CA LEU A 119 13.55 6.98 10.48
C LEU A 119 14.65 7.74 11.22
N GLU A 120 14.61 9.08 11.24
CA GLU A 120 15.56 9.89 12.00
C GLU A 120 15.51 9.60 13.52
N LYS A 121 14.31 9.48 14.06
CA LYS A 121 14.14 9.06 15.47
C LYS A 121 14.72 7.67 15.73
N ASN A 122 14.52 6.74 14.83
CA ASN A 122 15.02 5.38 14.94
C ASN A 122 16.55 5.31 14.85
N LYS A 123 17.19 6.14 14.04
CA LYS A 123 18.67 6.25 13.98
C LYS A 123 19.26 6.70 15.32
N LEU A 124 18.56 7.50 16.09
CA LEU A 124 18.99 7.98 17.39
C LEU A 124 18.72 6.99 18.52
N ARG A 125 17.86 5.98 18.30
CA ARG A 125 17.57 4.97 19.32
C ARG A 125 18.68 3.93 19.39
N LYS A 126 19.15 3.67 20.61
CA LYS A 126 19.99 2.51 20.89
C LYS A 126 19.09 1.29 21.08
N PHE A 127 19.05 0.40 20.08
CA PHE A 127 18.37 -0.87 20.23
C PHE A 127 19.23 -1.79 21.09
N LYS A 128 18.65 -2.36 22.14
CA LYS A 128 19.28 -3.47 22.86
C LYS A 128 19.19 -4.70 21.98
N VAL A 129 20.30 -5.19 21.55
CA VAL A 129 20.42 -6.47 20.83
C VAL A 129 20.32 -7.61 21.83
#